data_cb648350d8f53facafb7488a1527b5f1
#
_entry.id   cb648350d8f53facafb7488a1527b5f1
#
_cell.length_a   1.000
_cell.length_b   1.000
_cell.length_c   1.000
_cell.angle_alpha   90.00
_cell.angle_beta   90.00
_cell.angle_gamma   90.00
#
_symmetry.space_group_name_H-M   'P 1'
#
loop_
_entity.id
_entity.type
_entity.pdbx_description
1 polymer ?
#
loop_
_entity_poly.entity_id
_entity_poly.type
_entity_poly.pdbx_seq_one_letter_code
_entity_poly.pdbx_strand_id
1 'polypeptide(L)'
;MNNYITYGYRLVDGDMRMNPEQSEAVHLIFDAYAGGESIKKIVGMLKDRKAPTTRGKPSWTPALIRKILHNKDYLGVEPYPRMIEDEQFKRVQEHL
;
A
#
# COMPACT_ATOMS: atom_id res chain seq x y z
N MET A 1 21.31 4.59 -9.56
CA MET A 1 20.83 4.24 -8.22
C MET A 1 19.34 4.53 -8.10
N ASN A 2 18.62 3.59 -7.54
CA ASN A 2 17.19 3.70 -7.40
C ASN A 2 16.82 4.46 -6.13
N ASN A 3 16.11 5.58 -6.29
CA ASN A 3 15.70 6.41 -5.15
C ASN A 3 14.22 6.23 -4.82
N TYR A 4 13.68 5.08 -5.19
CA TYR A 4 12.27 4.83 -4.89
C TYR A 4 12.05 4.64 -3.40
N ILE A 5 10.99 5.27 -2.93
CA ILE A 5 10.47 5.05 -1.59
C ILE A 5 9.17 4.29 -1.78
N THR A 6 8.98 3.22 -1.01
CA THR A 6 7.78 2.42 -1.08
C THR A 6 6.55 3.29 -0.83
N TYR A 7 5.50 3.11 -1.62
CA TYR A 7 4.24 3.84 -1.45
C TYR A 7 3.73 3.63 -0.02
N GLY A 8 3.36 4.70 0.64
CA GLY A 8 2.93 4.67 2.02
C GLY A 8 3.92 5.34 2.96
N TYR A 9 5.12 5.60 2.50
CA TYR A 9 6.21 6.14 3.32
C TYR A 9 6.78 7.40 2.71
N ARG A 10 7.49 8.16 3.54
CA ARG A 10 8.23 9.34 3.10
C ARG A 10 9.48 9.50 3.96
N LEU A 11 10.45 10.21 3.42
CA LEU A 11 11.70 10.48 4.12
C LEU A 11 11.59 11.85 4.79
N VAL A 12 11.80 11.89 6.09
CA VAL A 12 11.75 13.13 6.88
C VAL A 12 13.03 13.25 7.69
N ASP A 13 13.84 14.25 7.38
CA ASP A 13 15.11 14.49 8.08
C ASP A 13 15.97 13.24 8.18
N GLY A 14 16.05 12.48 7.09
CA GLY A 14 16.85 11.27 7.03
C GLY A 14 16.19 10.02 7.59
N ASP A 15 15.01 10.16 8.19
CA ASP A 15 14.28 9.02 8.76
C ASP A 15 13.10 8.62 7.87
N MET A 16 12.93 7.32 7.67
CA MET A 16 11.79 6.82 6.92
C MET A 16 10.56 6.82 7.84
N ARG A 17 9.52 7.52 7.41
CA ARG A 17 8.29 7.65 8.19
C ARG A 17 7.08 7.33 7.34
N MET A 18 5.95 7.09 7.97
CA MET A 18 4.71 6.88 7.24
C MET A 18 4.23 8.19 6.64
N ASN A 19 3.77 8.12 5.39
CA ASN A 19 3.09 9.22 4.74
C ASN A 19 1.61 9.10 5.10
N PRO A 20 1.03 10.07 5.84
CA PRO A 20 -0.33 9.90 6.38
C PRO A 20 -1.39 9.56 5.32
N GLU A 21 -1.42 10.29 4.22
CA GLU A 21 -2.41 10.05 3.17
C GLU A 21 -2.19 8.73 2.46
N GLN A 22 -0.93 8.42 2.16
CA GLN A 22 -0.60 7.18 1.47
C GLN A 22 -0.78 5.96 2.37
N SER A 23 -0.41 6.08 3.66
CA SER A 23 -0.59 4.94 4.57
C SER A 23 -2.06 4.62 4.77
N GLU A 24 -2.90 5.64 4.77
CA GLU A 24 -4.35 5.42 4.84
C GLU A 24 -4.84 4.63 3.64
N ALA A 25 -4.33 4.96 2.45
CA ALA A 25 -4.68 4.21 1.24
C ALA A 25 -4.17 2.76 1.31
N VAL A 26 -2.96 2.54 1.83
CA VAL A 26 -2.42 1.19 1.99
C VAL A 26 -3.30 0.38 2.94
N HIS A 27 -3.71 0.95 4.07
CA HIS A 27 -4.59 0.27 5.01
C HIS A 27 -5.93 -0.06 4.36
N LEU A 28 -6.49 0.85 3.59
CA LEU A 28 -7.75 0.59 2.88
C LEU A 28 -7.60 -0.61 1.94
N ILE A 29 -6.50 -0.65 1.19
CA ILE A 29 -6.24 -1.73 0.24
C ILE A 29 -6.17 -3.08 0.96
N PHE A 30 -5.37 -3.16 2.03
CA PHE A 30 -5.22 -4.41 2.77
C PHE A 30 -6.49 -4.81 3.49
N ASP A 31 -7.17 -3.85 4.13
CA ASP A 31 -8.41 -4.15 4.87
C ASP A 31 -9.52 -4.60 3.92
N ALA A 32 -9.68 -3.93 2.81
CA ALA A 32 -10.74 -4.28 1.85
C ALA A 32 -10.48 -5.65 1.22
N TYR A 33 -9.24 -5.90 0.82
CA TYR A 33 -8.92 -7.19 0.20
C TYR A 33 -9.05 -8.34 1.21
N ALA A 34 -8.58 -8.14 2.43
CA ALA A 34 -8.72 -9.13 3.49
C ALA A 34 -10.19 -9.38 3.82
N GLY A 35 -11.03 -8.37 3.64
CA GLY A 35 -12.47 -8.46 3.87
C GLY A 35 -13.26 -9.06 2.71
N GLY A 36 -12.59 -9.44 1.62
CA GLY A 36 -13.25 -10.13 0.50
C GLY A 36 -13.57 -9.25 -0.70
N GLU A 37 -13.19 -7.98 -0.69
CA GLU A 37 -13.46 -7.11 -1.83
C GLU A 37 -12.55 -7.46 -3.00
N SER A 38 -13.08 -7.30 -4.22
CA SER A 38 -12.28 -7.54 -5.42
C SER A 38 -11.30 -6.41 -5.66
N ILE A 39 -10.22 -6.70 -6.37
CA ILE A 39 -9.24 -5.67 -6.72
C ILE A 39 -9.89 -4.57 -7.55
N LYS A 40 -10.80 -4.94 -8.46
CA LYS A 40 -11.53 -3.96 -9.27
C LYS A 40 -12.33 -2.99 -8.40
N LYS A 41 -12.99 -3.52 -7.36
CA LYS A 41 -13.74 -2.68 -6.45
C LYS A 41 -12.83 -1.76 -5.65
N ILE A 42 -11.68 -2.27 -5.24
CA ILE A 42 -10.71 -1.46 -4.50
C ILE A 42 -10.21 -0.29 -5.35
N VAL A 43 -9.98 -0.52 -6.64
CA VAL A 43 -9.63 0.57 -7.57
C VAL A 43 -10.68 1.68 -7.50
N GLY A 44 -11.97 1.30 -7.58
CA GLY A 44 -13.06 2.26 -7.51
C GLY A 44 -13.10 3.01 -6.19
N MET A 45 -12.88 2.30 -5.08
CA MET A 45 -12.87 2.91 -3.75
C MET A 45 -11.79 3.98 -3.62
N LEU A 46 -10.60 3.68 -4.14
CA LEU A 46 -9.49 4.63 -4.08
C LEU A 46 -9.75 5.86 -4.96
N LYS A 47 -10.34 5.66 -6.13
CA LYS A 47 -10.70 6.77 -7.01
C LYS A 47 -11.76 7.65 -6.37
N ASP A 48 -12.77 7.05 -5.75
CA ASP A 48 -13.85 7.79 -5.09
C ASP A 48 -13.32 8.66 -3.97
N ARG A 49 -12.32 8.18 -3.25
CA ARG A 49 -11.70 8.93 -2.15
C ARG A 49 -10.61 9.88 -2.62
N LYS A 50 -10.32 9.88 -3.92
CA LYS A 50 -9.24 10.69 -4.49
C LYS A 50 -7.91 10.42 -3.78
N ALA A 51 -7.67 9.16 -3.43
CA ALA A 51 -6.43 8.75 -2.78
C ALA A 51 -5.25 9.00 -3.72
N PRO A 52 -4.12 9.53 -3.20
CA PRO A 52 -2.97 9.78 -4.05
C PRO A 52 -2.43 8.48 -4.63
N THR A 53 -2.07 8.50 -5.91
CA THR A 53 -1.54 7.32 -6.60
C THR A 53 -0.05 7.19 -6.37
N THR A 54 0.51 6.08 -6.84
CA THR A 54 1.94 5.89 -6.78
C THR A 54 2.65 6.86 -7.71
N ARG A 55 3.91 7.15 -7.39
CA ARG A 55 4.72 8.09 -8.12
C ARG A 55 4.73 7.80 -9.62
N GLY A 56 4.45 8.82 -10.41
CA GLY A 56 4.50 8.74 -11.86
C GLY A 56 3.30 8.07 -12.51
N LYS A 57 2.29 7.71 -11.73
CA LYS A 57 1.09 7.08 -12.26
C LYS A 57 -0.10 8.01 -12.19
N PRO A 58 -0.88 8.13 -13.29
CA PRO A 58 -2.02 9.05 -13.31
C PRO A 58 -3.23 8.56 -12.54
N SER A 59 -3.37 7.25 -12.37
CA SER A 59 -4.54 6.71 -11.67
C SER A 59 -4.27 5.32 -11.13
N TRP A 60 -5.15 4.87 -10.26
CA TRP A 60 -5.08 3.52 -9.71
C TRP A 60 -5.43 2.48 -10.76
N THR A 61 -4.71 1.36 -10.73
CA THR A 61 -4.95 0.22 -11.62
C THR A 61 -4.86 -1.07 -10.80
N PRO A 62 -5.43 -2.17 -11.29
CA PRO A 62 -5.28 -3.46 -10.61
C PRO A 62 -3.82 -3.86 -10.39
N ALA A 63 -2.95 -3.55 -11.34
CA ALA A 63 -1.53 -3.90 -11.22
C ALA A 63 -0.87 -3.17 -10.06
N LEU A 64 -1.21 -1.90 -9.85
CA LEU A 64 -0.67 -1.14 -8.73
C LEU A 64 -1.13 -1.71 -7.40
N ILE A 65 -2.40 -2.12 -7.32
CA ILE A 65 -2.93 -2.69 -6.08
C ILE A 65 -2.27 -4.02 -5.78
N ARG A 66 -2.09 -4.90 -6.79
CA ARG A 66 -1.40 -6.16 -6.58
C ARG A 66 0.02 -5.96 -6.11
N LYS A 67 0.71 -4.99 -6.68
CA LYS A 67 2.08 -4.68 -6.28
C LYS A 67 2.15 -4.28 -4.80
N ILE A 68 1.20 -3.46 -4.36
CA ILE A 68 1.13 -3.06 -2.96
C ILE A 68 0.83 -4.27 -2.06
N LEU A 69 -0.13 -5.10 -2.45
CA LEU A 69 -0.51 -6.27 -1.66
C LEU A 69 0.62 -7.29 -1.50
N HIS A 70 1.54 -7.36 -2.45
CA HIS A 70 2.68 -8.29 -2.39
C HIS A 70 3.91 -7.71 -1.69
N ASN A 71 3.91 -6.42 -1.38
CA ASN A 71 5.13 -5.76 -0.92
C ASN A 71 5.40 -6.00 0.56
N LYS A 72 6.47 -6.73 0.87
CA LYS A 72 6.83 -7.08 2.23
C LYS A 72 7.40 -5.91 3.04
N ASP A 73 7.69 -4.79 2.41
CA ASP A 73 8.19 -3.61 3.12
C ASP A 73 7.22 -3.19 4.22
N TYR A 74 5.92 -3.41 4.02
CA TYR A 74 4.89 -3.04 4.99
C TYR A 74 4.96 -3.83 6.28
N LEU A 75 5.72 -4.93 6.30
CA LEU A 75 5.91 -5.74 7.49
C LEU A 75 7.01 -5.20 8.42
N GLY A 76 7.63 -4.11 8.04
CA GLY A 76 8.68 -3.51 8.85
C GLY A 76 10.09 -3.90 8.41
N VAL A 77 10.27 -4.13 7.12
CA VAL A 77 11.61 -4.40 6.56
C VAL A 77 12.42 -3.10 6.52
N GLU A 78 13.58 -3.10 7.15
CA GLU A 78 14.45 -1.91 7.18
C GLU A 78 14.59 -1.28 5.79
N PRO A 79 14.47 0.04 5.66
CA PRO A 79 14.32 1.05 6.73
C PRO A 79 12.86 1.40 7.04
N TYR A 80 11.90 0.63 6.57
CA TYR A 80 10.48 0.97 6.69
C TYR A 80 9.89 0.55 8.02
N PRO A 81 9.18 1.45 8.73
CA PRO A 81 8.43 1.04 9.91
C PRO A 81 7.26 0.13 9.53
N ARG A 82 6.90 -0.75 10.45
CA ARG A 82 5.78 -1.69 10.20
C ARG A 82 4.48 -0.92 10.01
N MET A 83 3.74 -1.32 9.01
CA MET A 83 2.43 -0.72 8.70
C MET A 83 1.32 -1.77 8.73
N ILE A 84 1.62 -3.01 8.34
CA ILE A 84 0.65 -4.11 8.25
C ILE A 84 1.10 -5.23 9.16
N GLU A 85 0.15 -5.83 9.88
CA GLU A 85 0.44 -6.95 10.77
C GLU A 85 0.67 -8.23 9.99
N ASP A 86 1.48 -9.12 10.56
CA ASP A 86 1.83 -10.38 9.90
C ASP A 86 0.61 -11.20 9.52
N GLU A 87 -0.37 -11.29 10.41
CA GLU A 87 -1.57 -12.08 10.15
C GLU A 87 -2.38 -11.57 8.97
N GLN A 88 -2.56 -10.25 8.89
CA GLN A 88 -3.29 -9.66 7.78
C GLN A 88 -2.55 -9.88 6.47
N PHE A 89 -1.24 -9.66 6.48
CA PHE A 89 -0.42 -9.86 5.29
C PHE A 89 -0.52 -11.31 4.80
N LYS A 90 -0.40 -12.25 5.72
CA LYS A 90 -0.48 -13.67 5.39
C LYS A 90 -1.85 -14.02 4.80
N ARG A 91 -2.92 -13.54 5.43
CA ARG A 91 -4.28 -13.79 4.92
C ARG A 91 -4.45 -13.27 3.51
N VAL A 92 -3.92 -12.08 3.24
CA VAL A 92 -3.98 -11.49 1.91
C VAL A 92 -3.25 -12.36 0.89
N GLN A 93 -2.04 -12.85 1.24
CA GLN A 93 -1.26 -13.67 0.31
C GLN A 93 -1.98 -14.97 -0.04
N GLU A 94 -2.74 -15.52 0.89
CA GLU A 94 -3.48 -16.77 0.65
C GLU A 94 -4.56 -16.63 -0.42
N HIS A 95 -5.00 -15.41 -0.69
CA HIS A 95 -6.07 -15.15 -1.66
C HIS A 95 -5.59 -14.46 -2.94
N LEU A 96 -4.32 -14.17 -3.03
CA LEU A 96 -3.77 -13.52 -4.22
C LEU A 96 -3.46 -14.51 -5.33
#